data_62b552f51ba3fcd71dfed6723f70589c
#
_entry.id   62b552f51ba3fcd71dfed6723f70589c
#
_cell.length_a   1.000
_cell.length_b   1.000
_cell.length_c   1.000
_cell.angle_alpha   90.00
_cell.angle_beta   90.00
_cell.angle_gamma   90.00
#
_symmetry.space_group_name_H-M   'P 1'
#
loop_
_entity.id
_entity.type
_entity.pdbx_description
1 polymer ?
#
loop_
_entity_poly.entity_id
_entity_poly.type
_entity_poly.pdbx_seq_one_letter_code
_entity_poly.pdbx_strand_id
1 'polypeptide(L)'
;MSYAEKLEWGSSLSTFWNMDFETLKALADAGIRNVEPSFHYDYYFNVLDFPKNAGRLAERAANAGVGLYSFHLPFSGFFDISTENTEAHSVTMCTNRTLIRAGAEAGVKVMVLHPSSEPISDDKRGERMRISRESVIALNEECEKCGIKLAVENLPRSCLCRTSDEMVKLLDGTGAGVVFDTNHALYESNVHYIDTIAAAGLKIHSLHISDYFKDENGVLDERHTLPGEGINDWNGILGALERAGYDGPLMYEISSRPRGHEGVIDAVALAENMKKLSHYEI
;
A
#
# COMPACT_ATOMS: atom_id res chain seq x y z
N MET A 1 4.80 22.51 14.58
CA MET A 1 4.90 21.07 14.28
C MET A 1 4.21 20.87 12.94
N SER A 2 4.96 20.44 11.92
CA SER A 2 4.39 20.17 10.61
C SER A 2 3.37 19.03 10.67
N TYR A 3 2.60 18.80 9.61
CA TYR A 3 1.64 17.70 9.58
C TYR A 3 2.36 16.35 9.63
N ALA A 4 3.47 16.21 8.88
CA ALA A 4 4.27 14.98 8.89
C ALA A 4 4.86 14.64 10.27
N GLU A 5 5.18 15.64 11.10
CA GLU A 5 5.64 15.42 12.49
C GLU A 5 4.55 14.89 13.43
N LYS A 6 3.28 15.03 13.06
CA LYS A 6 2.15 14.51 13.86
C LYS A 6 1.86 13.03 13.58
N LEU A 7 2.37 12.50 12.47
CA LEU A 7 2.12 11.13 12.02
C LEU A 7 3.25 10.20 12.44
N GLU A 8 2.89 8.94 12.63
CA GLU A 8 3.89 7.88 12.80
C GLU A 8 4.53 7.51 11.45
N TRP A 9 5.68 6.85 11.52
CA TRP A 9 6.39 6.39 10.34
C TRP A 9 6.32 4.87 10.23
N GLY A 10 6.24 4.40 8.99
CA GLY A 10 6.18 2.99 8.68
C GLY A 10 7.01 2.65 7.44
N SER A 11 7.22 1.36 7.22
CA SER A 11 7.87 0.86 6.02
C SER A 11 7.29 -0.48 5.58
N SER A 12 7.03 -0.61 4.28
CA SER A 12 6.81 -1.91 3.67
C SER A 12 8.10 -2.73 3.78
N LEU A 13 7.97 -3.99 4.15
CA LEU A 13 9.09 -4.92 4.27
C LEU A 13 9.56 -5.44 2.89
N SER A 14 8.82 -5.15 1.83
CA SER A 14 9.25 -5.37 0.44
C SER A 14 10.56 -4.64 0.13
N THR A 15 10.78 -3.47 0.74
CA THR A 15 12.02 -2.68 0.62
C THR A 15 13.26 -3.49 1.00
N PHE A 16 13.18 -4.28 2.06
CA PHE A 16 14.35 -4.95 2.65
C PHE A 16 14.47 -6.41 2.27
N TRP A 17 13.41 -7.01 1.69
CA TRP A 17 13.34 -8.44 1.35
C TRP A 17 13.66 -9.35 2.53
N ASN A 18 13.49 -8.84 3.75
CA ASN A 18 13.84 -9.54 4.98
C ASN A 18 12.95 -9.07 6.13
N MET A 19 12.59 -10.01 6.99
CA MET A 19 11.79 -9.79 8.19
C MET A 19 12.43 -10.43 9.41
N ASP A 20 13.76 -10.54 9.42
CA ASP A 20 14.46 -11.00 10.60
C ASP A 20 14.46 -9.93 11.71
N PHE A 21 14.88 -10.35 12.89
CA PHE A 21 14.89 -9.46 14.05
C PHE A 21 15.81 -8.24 13.84
N GLU A 22 16.97 -8.43 13.20
CA GLU A 22 17.96 -7.38 13.00
C GLU A 22 17.42 -6.29 12.06
N THR A 23 16.76 -6.67 10.98
CA THR A 23 16.11 -5.72 10.06
C THR A 23 15.00 -4.93 10.77
N LEU A 24 14.13 -5.61 11.51
CA LEU A 24 13.05 -4.95 12.25
C LEU A 24 13.59 -4.05 13.36
N LYS A 25 14.66 -4.47 14.04
CA LYS A 25 15.33 -3.66 15.06
C LYS A 25 15.99 -2.41 14.47
N ALA A 26 16.65 -2.53 13.31
CA ALA A 26 17.24 -1.39 12.63
C ALA A 26 16.18 -0.35 12.23
N LEU A 27 15.00 -0.80 11.76
CA LEU A 27 13.86 0.08 11.49
C LEU A 27 13.37 0.78 12.76
N ALA A 28 13.21 0.04 13.85
CA ALA A 28 12.81 0.61 15.14
C ALA A 28 13.80 1.68 15.64
N ASP A 29 15.10 1.41 15.53
CA ASP A 29 16.18 2.34 15.94
C ASP A 29 16.20 3.59 15.05
N ALA A 30 15.81 3.47 13.78
CA ALA A 30 15.63 4.58 12.86
C ALA A 30 14.38 5.43 13.14
N GLY A 31 13.50 5.00 14.04
CA GLY A 31 12.26 5.72 14.37
C GLY A 31 11.02 5.22 13.65
N ILE A 32 11.14 4.18 12.83
CA ILE A 32 10.01 3.53 12.18
C ILE A 32 9.32 2.62 13.19
N ARG A 33 8.02 2.81 13.37
CA ARG A 33 7.23 2.08 14.37
C ARG A 33 6.23 1.12 13.77
N ASN A 34 5.93 1.27 12.50
CA ASN A 34 4.93 0.49 11.79
C ASN A 34 5.58 -0.23 10.61
N VAL A 35 5.24 -1.48 10.40
CA VAL A 35 5.73 -2.25 9.25
C VAL A 35 4.56 -2.92 8.52
N GLU A 36 4.77 -3.10 7.22
CA GLU A 36 3.85 -3.80 6.33
C GLU A 36 4.56 -5.00 5.69
N PRO A 37 4.28 -6.22 6.13
CA PRO A 37 4.64 -7.41 5.39
C PRO A 37 3.88 -7.49 4.07
N SER A 38 4.55 -7.96 3.01
CA SER A 38 3.94 -8.21 1.70
C SER A 38 4.29 -9.61 1.20
N PHE A 39 3.41 -10.17 0.36
CA PHE A 39 3.72 -11.40 -0.35
C PHE A 39 4.52 -11.12 -1.61
N HIS A 40 5.82 -11.25 -1.52
CA HIS A 40 6.64 -11.44 -2.70
C HIS A 40 6.87 -12.92 -2.97
N TYR A 41 6.89 -13.28 -4.23
CA TYR A 41 6.84 -14.64 -4.78
C TYR A 41 7.87 -15.61 -4.22
N ASP A 42 8.99 -15.18 -3.65
CA ASP A 42 10.14 -16.06 -3.58
C ASP A 42 10.79 -16.28 -2.22
N TYR A 43 10.57 -15.49 -1.15
CA TYR A 43 11.57 -15.61 -0.08
C TYR A 43 11.07 -15.71 1.36
N TYR A 44 9.96 -15.08 1.78
CA TYR A 44 9.68 -15.01 3.22
C TYR A 44 8.26 -15.39 3.63
N PHE A 45 7.30 -15.31 2.73
CA PHE A 45 5.94 -15.77 2.96
C PHE A 45 5.41 -16.57 1.79
N ASN A 46 5.57 -17.85 1.90
CA ASN A 46 4.68 -18.72 1.16
C ASN A 46 3.26 -18.43 1.67
N VAL A 47 2.34 -18.07 0.77
CA VAL A 47 0.91 -17.88 1.06
C VAL A 47 0.35 -19.02 1.92
N LEU A 48 0.88 -20.24 1.77
CA LEU A 48 0.47 -21.42 2.52
C LEU A 48 1.03 -21.48 3.94
N ASP A 49 2.15 -20.79 4.20
CA ASP A 49 2.82 -20.85 5.50
C ASP A 49 2.52 -19.64 6.39
N PHE A 50 2.04 -18.54 5.81
CA PHE A 50 1.72 -17.34 6.59
C PHE A 50 0.72 -17.61 7.71
N PRO A 51 -0.40 -18.33 7.53
CA PRO A 51 -1.33 -18.62 8.62
C PRO A 51 -0.67 -19.31 9.81
N LYS A 52 0.39 -20.10 9.56
CA LYS A 52 1.14 -20.78 10.63
C LYS A 52 2.19 -19.89 11.30
N ASN A 53 2.67 -18.88 10.60
CA ASN A 53 3.81 -18.06 11.01
C ASN A 53 3.43 -16.64 11.44
N ALA A 54 2.19 -16.22 11.22
CA ALA A 54 1.70 -14.87 11.51
C ALA A 54 1.97 -14.45 12.97
N GLY A 55 1.65 -15.32 13.94
CA GLY A 55 1.91 -15.07 15.36
C GLY A 55 3.41 -14.92 15.68
N ARG A 56 4.27 -15.72 15.05
CA ARG A 56 5.73 -15.61 15.24
C ARG A 56 6.29 -14.32 14.67
N LEU A 57 5.74 -13.86 13.55
CA LEU A 57 6.13 -12.57 13.00
C LEU A 57 5.70 -11.44 13.90
N ALA A 58 4.45 -11.46 14.38
CA ALA A 58 3.94 -10.45 15.32
C ALA A 58 4.79 -10.38 16.60
N GLU A 59 5.14 -11.52 17.19
CA GLU A 59 6.04 -11.59 18.35
C GLU A 59 7.44 -11.02 18.04
N ARG A 60 8.01 -11.39 16.90
CA ARG A 60 9.32 -10.87 16.47
C ARG A 60 9.29 -9.36 16.27
N ALA A 61 8.25 -8.84 15.61
CA ALA A 61 8.07 -7.41 15.38
C ALA A 61 7.95 -6.67 16.72
N ALA A 62 7.10 -7.15 17.63
CA ALA A 62 6.95 -6.56 18.96
C ALA A 62 8.26 -6.54 19.75
N ASN A 63 9.02 -7.66 19.74
CA ASN A 63 10.33 -7.75 20.40
C ASN A 63 11.37 -6.80 19.81
N ALA A 64 11.27 -6.50 18.51
CA ALA A 64 12.11 -5.52 17.83
C ALA A 64 11.68 -4.06 18.08
N GLY A 65 10.48 -3.82 18.58
CA GLY A 65 9.92 -2.49 18.86
C GLY A 65 9.15 -1.88 17.70
N VAL A 66 8.61 -2.71 16.79
CA VAL A 66 7.72 -2.30 15.69
C VAL A 66 6.39 -3.05 15.76
N GLY A 67 5.33 -2.46 15.21
CA GLY A 67 4.02 -3.08 15.07
C GLY A 67 3.70 -3.46 13.63
N LEU A 68 2.92 -4.52 13.43
CA LEU A 68 2.33 -4.83 12.13
C LEU A 68 1.12 -3.92 11.93
N TYR A 69 1.27 -2.88 11.11
CA TYR A 69 0.17 -1.95 10.84
C TYR A 69 -0.75 -2.46 9.74
N SER A 70 -0.19 -2.72 8.60
CA SER A 70 -0.89 -3.25 7.43
C SER A 70 -0.26 -4.55 6.96
N PHE A 71 -0.98 -5.22 6.08
CA PHE A 71 -0.51 -6.43 5.43
C PHE A 71 -0.94 -6.42 3.98
N HIS A 72 0.03 -6.51 3.08
CA HIS A 72 -0.24 -6.49 1.66
C HIS A 72 -0.64 -7.88 1.17
N LEU A 73 -1.89 -8.03 0.74
CA LEU A 73 -2.40 -9.27 0.14
C LEU A 73 -1.66 -9.60 -1.15
N PRO A 74 -1.55 -10.88 -1.53
CA PRO A 74 -0.85 -11.28 -2.73
C PRO A 74 -1.52 -10.70 -3.97
N PHE A 75 -0.70 -10.22 -4.88
CA PHE A 75 -1.09 -9.65 -6.15
C PHE A 75 -0.26 -10.23 -7.30
N SER A 76 -0.87 -10.47 -8.40
CA SER A 76 -0.27 -10.88 -9.69
C SER A 76 -1.36 -11.37 -10.61
N GLY A 77 -1.02 -11.83 -11.82
CA GLY A 77 -1.97 -12.52 -12.68
C GLY A 77 -2.58 -13.80 -12.08
N PHE A 78 -1.96 -14.38 -11.04
CA PHE A 78 -2.50 -15.54 -10.31
C PHE A 78 -3.43 -15.16 -9.16
N PHE A 79 -3.27 -13.98 -8.58
CA PHE A 79 -4.05 -13.47 -7.44
C PHE A 79 -4.85 -12.24 -7.81
N ASP A 80 -5.53 -12.29 -8.94
CA ASP A 80 -6.32 -11.20 -9.48
C ASP A 80 -7.79 -11.33 -9.08
N ILE A 81 -8.25 -10.46 -8.20
CA ILE A 81 -9.64 -10.45 -7.72
C ILE A 81 -10.64 -10.00 -8.78
N SER A 82 -10.18 -9.47 -9.91
CA SER A 82 -11.00 -9.02 -11.03
C SER A 82 -11.05 -10.00 -12.20
N THR A 83 -10.38 -11.14 -12.08
CA THR A 83 -10.25 -12.11 -13.19
C THR A 83 -11.60 -12.70 -13.61
N GLU A 84 -11.80 -12.84 -14.93
CA GLU A 84 -12.97 -13.50 -15.53
C GLU A 84 -12.89 -15.04 -15.42
N ASN A 85 -11.72 -15.60 -15.04
CA ASN A 85 -11.56 -17.03 -14.81
C ASN A 85 -12.13 -17.41 -13.45
N THR A 86 -13.25 -18.11 -13.44
CA THR A 86 -14.01 -18.46 -12.21
C THR A 86 -13.22 -19.36 -11.26
N GLU A 87 -12.40 -20.26 -11.75
CA GLU A 87 -11.58 -21.15 -10.90
C GLU A 87 -10.44 -20.37 -10.24
N ALA A 88 -9.70 -19.57 -11.02
CA ALA A 88 -8.66 -18.69 -10.50
C ALA A 88 -9.22 -17.69 -9.50
N HIS A 89 -10.38 -17.08 -9.80
CA HIS A 89 -11.08 -16.18 -8.89
C HIS A 89 -11.43 -16.86 -7.57
N SER A 90 -11.98 -18.07 -7.61
CA SER A 90 -12.36 -18.81 -6.40
C SER A 90 -11.14 -19.11 -5.51
N VAL A 91 -10.01 -19.51 -6.11
CA VAL A 91 -8.74 -19.73 -5.40
C VAL A 91 -8.24 -18.44 -4.77
N THR A 92 -8.24 -17.34 -5.53
CA THR A 92 -7.82 -16.01 -5.05
C THR A 92 -8.66 -15.56 -3.85
N MET A 93 -9.97 -15.67 -3.95
CA MET A 93 -10.89 -15.26 -2.88
C MET A 93 -10.73 -16.11 -1.62
N CYS A 94 -10.56 -17.44 -1.78
CA CYS A 94 -10.30 -18.34 -0.65
C CYS A 94 -8.98 -18.01 0.05
N THR A 95 -7.93 -17.78 -0.74
CA THR A 95 -6.61 -17.40 -0.24
C THR A 95 -6.68 -16.10 0.54
N ASN A 96 -7.26 -15.05 -0.05
CA ASN A 96 -7.36 -13.75 0.61
C ASN A 96 -8.13 -13.81 1.92
N ARG A 97 -9.25 -14.52 1.99
CA ARG A 97 -9.99 -14.72 3.25
C ARG A 97 -9.14 -15.41 4.33
N THR A 98 -8.35 -16.41 3.94
CA THR A 98 -7.45 -17.11 4.88
C THR A 98 -6.39 -16.16 5.42
N LEU A 99 -5.82 -15.32 4.55
CA LEU A 99 -4.80 -14.34 4.93
C LEU A 99 -5.36 -13.19 5.77
N ILE A 100 -6.58 -12.74 5.49
CA ILE A 100 -7.28 -11.74 6.32
C ILE A 100 -7.40 -12.24 7.76
N ARG A 101 -7.86 -13.47 7.97
CA ARG A 101 -7.97 -14.06 9.31
C ARG A 101 -6.62 -14.15 10.01
N ALA A 102 -5.61 -14.67 9.30
CA ALA A 102 -4.27 -14.79 9.86
C ALA A 102 -3.63 -13.43 10.17
N GLY A 103 -3.85 -12.42 9.33
CA GLY A 103 -3.41 -11.04 9.57
C GLY A 103 -4.08 -10.44 10.81
N ALA A 104 -5.38 -10.65 10.97
CA ALA A 104 -6.10 -10.18 12.14
C ALA A 104 -5.59 -10.86 13.44
N GLU A 105 -5.36 -12.16 13.42
CA GLU A 105 -4.75 -12.89 14.54
C GLU A 105 -3.33 -12.39 14.87
N ALA A 106 -2.59 -11.92 13.88
CA ALA A 106 -1.28 -11.29 14.04
C ALA A 106 -1.34 -9.83 14.53
N GLY A 107 -2.54 -9.25 14.67
CA GLY A 107 -2.74 -7.88 15.13
C GLY A 107 -2.61 -6.80 14.04
N VAL A 108 -2.66 -7.18 12.76
CA VAL A 108 -2.72 -6.26 11.62
C VAL A 108 -4.01 -5.44 11.69
N LYS A 109 -3.93 -4.15 11.36
CA LYS A 109 -5.07 -3.23 11.39
C LYS A 109 -5.72 -3.03 10.02
N VAL A 110 -4.92 -3.12 8.95
CA VAL A 110 -5.33 -2.85 7.57
C VAL A 110 -4.83 -3.94 6.63
N MET A 111 -5.72 -4.49 5.82
CA MET A 111 -5.35 -5.37 4.70
C MET A 111 -5.31 -4.53 3.42
N VAL A 112 -4.18 -4.54 2.73
CA VAL A 112 -3.97 -3.86 1.45
C VAL A 112 -4.32 -4.79 0.32
N LEU A 113 -5.10 -4.32 -0.64
CA LEU A 113 -5.61 -5.12 -1.76
C LEU A 113 -5.43 -4.40 -3.09
N HIS A 114 -4.82 -5.06 -4.07
CA HIS A 114 -4.86 -4.62 -5.45
C HIS A 114 -6.25 -4.87 -6.07
N PRO A 115 -6.89 -3.88 -6.72
CA PRO A 115 -8.20 -4.05 -7.35
C PRO A 115 -8.15 -4.94 -8.59
N SER A 116 -6.97 -5.11 -9.19
CA SER A 116 -6.77 -5.90 -10.41
C SER A 116 -5.31 -6.21 -10.67
N SER A 117 -5.07 -7.09 -11.63
CA SER A 117 -3.78 -7.21 -12.32
C SER A 117 -3.86 -6.66 -13.74
N GLU A 118 -2.72 -6.34 -14.33
CA GLU A 118 -2.61 -5.87 -15.70
C GLU A 118 -2.07 -6.97 -16.66
N PRO A 119 -2.26 -6.82 -17.98
CA PRO A 119 -2.96 -5.73 -18.64
C PRO A 119 -4.48 -5.88 -18.63
N ILE A 120 -5.21 -4.74 -18.61
CA ILE A 120 -6.65 -4.71 -18.83
C ILE A 120 -6.93 -3.87 -20.07
N SER A 121 -7.55 -4.49 -21.08
CA SER A 121 -8.01 -3.79 -22.27
C SER A 121 -9.31 -3.00 -22.01
N ASP A 122 -9.53 -1.95 -22.79
CA ASP A 122 -10.68 -1.05 -22.55
C ASP A 122 -12.04 -1.75 -22.70
N ASP A 123 -12.14 -2.72 -23.61
CA ASP A 123 -13.36 -3.53 -23.80
C ASP A 123 -13.66 -4.46 -22.61
N LYS A 124 -12.66 -4.85 -21.85
CA LYS A 124 -12.77 -5.70 -20.64
C LYS A 124 -12.95 -4.90 -19.35
N ARG A 125 -12.62 -3.61 -19.39
CA ARG A 125 -12.53 -2.78 -18.19
C ARG A 125 -13.83 -2.74 -17.38
N GLY A 126 -14.96 -2.66 -18.05
CA GLY A 126 -16.27 -2.62 -17.39
C GLY A 126 -16.60 -3.90 -16.62
N GLU A 127 -16.35 -5.05 -17.22
CA GLU A 127 -16.58 -6.36 -16.59
C GLU A 127 -15.59 -6.63 -15.46
N ARG A 128 -14.30 -6.31 -15.66
CA ARG A 128 -13.28 -6.44 -14.65
C ARG A 128 -13.57 -5.55 -13.42
N MET A 129 -14.07 -4.33 -13.65
CA MET A 129 -14.53 -3.43 -12.59
C MET A 129 -15.67 -4.04 -11.79
N ARG A 130 -16.67 -4.65 -12.46
CA ARG A 130 -17.81 -5.30 -11.81
C ARG A 130 -17.34 -6.45 -10.91
N ILE A 131 -16.50 -7.35 -11.45
CA ILE A 131 -15.98 -8.51 -10.70
C ILE A 131 -15.12 -8.05 -9.50
N SER A 132 -14.25 -7.07 -9.72
CA SER A 132 -13.43 -6.49 -8.65
C SER A 132 -14.30 -5.92 -7.53
N ARG A 133 -15.34 -5.16 -7.87
CA ARG A 133 -16.25 -4.59 -6.89
C ARG A 133 -16.95 -5.64 -6.04
N GLU A 134 -17.46 -6.71 -6.65
CA GLU A 134 -18.08 -7.83 -5.94
C GLU A 134 -17.09 -8.52 -5.00
N SER A 135 -15.86 -8.67 -5.45
CA SER A 135 -14.77 -9.23 -4.66
C SER A 135 -14.40 -8.34 -3.46
N VAL A 136 -14.31 -7.02 -3.68
CA VAL A 136 -14.04 -6.04 -2.62
C VAL A 136 -15.13 -6.10 -1.54
N ILE A 137 -16.40 -6.12 -1.91
CA ILE A 137 -17.52 -6.26 -0.97
C ILE A 137 -17.34 -7.52 -0.12
N ALA A 138 -17.11 -8.67 -0.76
CA ALA A 138 -17.00 -9.95 -0.07
C ALA A 138 -15.75 -10.05 0.82
N LEU A 139 -14.64 -9.39 0.48
CA LEU A 139 -13.43 -9.34 1.32
C LEU A 139 -13.56 -8.30 2.43
N ASN A 140 -14.25 -7.18 2.19
CA ASN A 140 -14.53 -6.21 3.24
C ASN A 140 -15.42 -6.80 4.35
N GLU A 141 -16.46 -7.56 3.99
CA GLU A 141 -17.26 -8.29 4.96
C GLU A 141 -16.42 -9.26 5.82
N GLU A 142 -15.40 -9.88 5.22
CA GLU A 142 -14.48 -10.75 5.98
C GLU A 142 -13.60 -9.95 6.92
N CYS A 143 -13.08 -8.81 6.48
CA CYS A 143 -12.30 -7.89 7.31
C CYS A 143 -13.14 -7.35 8.48
N GLU A 144 -14.39 -6.96 8.24
CA GLU A 144 -15.30 -6.49 9.30
C GLU A 144 -15.55 -7.56 10.37
N LYS A 145 -15.76 -8.82 9.97
CA LYS A 145 -15.90 -9.96 10.91
C LYS A 145 -14.65 -10.15 11.75
N CYS A 146 -13.49 -9.85 11.22
CA CYS A 146 -12.20 -9.92 11.90
C CYS A 146 -11.85 -8.64 12.70
N GLY A 147 -12.65 -7.57 12.60
CA GLY A 147 -12.41 -6.31 13.29
C GLY A 147 -11.27 -5.47 12.71
N ILE A 148 -10.91 -5.71 11.45
CA ILE A 148 -9.84 -4.99 10.73
C ILE A 148 -10.40 -4.27 9.50
N LYS A 149 -9.60 -3.42 8.85
CA LYS A 149 -9.99 -2.64 7.68
C LYS A 149 -9.50 -3.29 6.39
N LEU A 150 -10.31 -3.23 5.33
CA LEU A 150 -9.85 -3.46 3.96
C LEU A 150 -9.58 -2.12 3.30
N ALA A 151 -8.45 -2.01 2.62
CA ALA A 151 -8.09 -0.82 1.84
C ALA A 151 -7.61 -1.22 0.45
N VAL A 152 -8.18 -0.58 -0.57
CA VAL A 152 -7.86 -0.84 -1.98
C VAL A 152 -6.85 0.18 -2.46
N GLU A 153 -5.82 -0.28 -3.16
CA GLU A 153 -4.74 0.55 -3.65
C GLU A 153 -5.05 1.16 -5.03
N ASN A 154 -4.68 2.43 -5.23
CA ASN A 154 -4.64 3.00 -6.56
C ASN A 154 -3.47 2.42 -7.34
N LEU A 155 -3.72 1.99 -8.56
CA LEU A 155 -2.72 1.32 -9.39
C LEU A 155 -2.46 2.08 -10.70
N PRO A 156 -1.25 1.97 -11.24
CA PRO A 156 -0.86 2.70 -12.45
C PRO A 156 -1.31 2.01 -13.74
N ARG A 157 -0.91 2.57 -14.88
CA ARG A 157 -0.97 2.01 -16.24
C ARG A 157 -2.36 1.52 -16.66
N SER A 158 -2.52 0.23 -16.94
CA SER A 158 -3.79 -0.35 -17.39
C SER A 158 -4.62 -1.00 -16.28
N CYS A 159 -4.15 -0.97 -15.03
CA CYS A 159 -4.90 -1.49 -13.88
C CYS A 159 -6.20 -0.71 -13.62
N LEU A 160 -7.09 -1.28 -12.82
CA LEU A 160 -8.23 -0.55 -12.27
C LEU A 160 -7.76 0.46 -11.22
N CYS A 161 -8.58 1.47 -10.97
CA CYS A 161 -8.27 2.57 -10.02
C CYS A 161 -7.04 3.41 -10.40
N ARG A 162 -6.72 3.48 -11.69
CA ARG A 162 -5.68 4.37 -12.22
C ARG A 162 -6.07 5.85 -12.17
N THR A 163 -7.36 6.15 -11.96
CA THR A 163 -7.89 7.49 -11.73
C THR A 163 -8.77 7.51 -10.48
N SER A 164 -8.88 8.67 -9.86
CA SER A 164 -9.73 8.89 -8.68
C SER A 164 -11.20 8.57 -8.94
N ASP A 165 -11.72 8.90 -10.13
CA ASP A 165 -13.09 8.56 -10.53
C ASP A 165 -13.33 7.04 -10.57
N GLU A 166 -12.35 6.27 -11.04
CA GLU A 166 -12.44 4.81 -11.01
C GLU A 166 -12.42 4.27 -9.58
N MET A 167 -11.59 4.82 -8.70
CA MET A 167 -11.55 4.46 -7.28
C MET A 167 -12.90 4.74 -6.62
N VAL A 168 -13.46 5.93 -6.82
CA VAL A 168 -14.77 6.29 -6.30
C VAL A 168 -15.83 5.32 -6.80
N LYS A 169 -15.86 5.03 -8.12
CA LYS A 169 -16.81 4.08 -8.72
C LYS A 169 -16.67 2.66 -8.16
N LEU A 170 -15.44 2.22 -7.94
CA LEU A 170 -15.18 0.88 -7.38
C LEU A 170 -15.69 0.78 -5.95
N LEU A 171 -15.40 1.78 -5.11
CA LEU A 171 -15.59 1.69 -3.66
C LEU A 171 -16.93 2.25 -3.15
N ASP A 172 -17.68 2.97 -3.97
CA ASP A 172 -18.97 3.52 -3.55
C ASP A 172 -19.87 2.45 -2.89
N GLY A 173 -20.22 2.64 -1.61
CA GLY A 173 -21.06 1.72 -0.84
C GLY A 173 -20.47 0.35 -0.52
N THR A 174 -19.16 0.11 -0.72
CA THR A 174 -18.51 -1.17 -0.37
C THR A 174 -18.09 -1.27 1.09
N GLY A 175 -17.93 -0.14 1.78
CA GLY A 175 -17.39 -0.07 3.13
C GLY A 175 -15.86 -0.15 3.21
N ALA A 176 -15.16 -0.52 2.14
CA ALA A 176 -13.70 -0.52 2.08
C ALA A 176 -13.14 0.91 1.95
N GLY A 177 -11.91 1.11 2.40
CA GLY A 177 -11.18 2.36 2.23
C GLY A 177 -10.09 2.29 1.17
N VAL A 178 -9.21 3.26 1.19
CA VAL A 178 -8.13 3.43 0.20
C VAL A 178 -6.77 3.25 0.86
N VAL A 179 -5.86 2.54 0.20
CA VAL A 179 -4.42 2.75 0.33
C VAL A 179 -4.03 3.69 -0.81
N PHE A 180 -3.45 4.83 -0.47
CA PHE A 180 -3.02 5.78 -1.48
C PHE A 180 -1.52 5.66 -1.71
N ASP A 181 -1.15 5.20 -2.92
CA ASP A 181 0.25 5.16 -3.36
C ASP A 181 0.58 6.42 -4.18
N THR A 182 1.58 7.16 -3.69
CA THR A 182 2.04 8.40 -4.30
C THR A 182 2.84 8.19 -5.60
N ASN A 183 3.18 6.94 -5.93
CA ASN A 183 3.92 6.59 -7.14
C ASN A 183 3.01 6.10 -8.28
N HIS A 184 1.73 5.92 -8.02
CA HIS A 184 0.78 5.29 -8.95
C HIS A 184 -0.20 6.25 -9.61
N ALA A 185 -0.34 7.49 -9.17
CA ALA A 185 -1.24 8.48 -9.76
C ALA A 185 -0.63 9.13 -11.03
N LEU A 186 -0.48 8.33 -12.10
CA LEU A 186 0.21 8.76 -13.32
C LEU A 186 -0.69 9.52 -14.32
N TYR A 187 -2.01 9.48 -14.14
CA TYR A 187 -2.99 10.11 -15.04
C TYR A 187 -3.49 11.46 -14.53
N GLU A 188 -3.26 11.75 -13.25
CA GLU A 188 -3.66 12.98 -12.58
C GLU A 188 -2.70 13.26 -11.43
N SER A 189 -2.74 14.46 -10.84
CA SER A 189 -1.86 14.73 -9.71
C SER A 189 -2.30 13.99 -8.44
N ASN A 190 -1.35 13.64 -7.59
CA ASN A 190 -1.63 13.03 -6.29
C ASN A 190 -2.60 13.88 -5.47
N VAL A 191 -2.44 15.20 -5.49
CA VAL A 191 -3.34 16.15 -4.79
C VAL A 191 -4.79 16.02 -5.28
N HIS A 192 -4.98 16.04 -6.60
CA HIS A 192 -6.31 15.89 -7.19
C HIS A 192 -6.94 14.54 -6.83
N TYR A 193 -6.16 13.47 -6.89
CA TYR A 193 -6.63 12.14 -6.53
C TYR A 193 -7.13 12.09 -5.08
N ILE A 194 -6.31 12.57 -4.14
CA ILE A 194 -6.65 12.59 -2.71
C ILE A 194 -7.89 13.46 -2.45
N ASP A 195 -7.93 14.67 -2.99
CA ASP A 195 -9.06 15.57 -2.79
C ASP A 195 -10.36 14.99 -3.37
N THR A 196 -10.31 14.29 -4.52
CA THR A 196 -11.48 13.67 -5.15
C THR A 196 -12.04 12.52 -4.31
N ILE A 197 -11.18 11.58 -3.86
CA ILE A 197 -11.65 10.46 -3.04
C ILE A 197 -12.17 10.93 -1.67
N ALA A 198 -11.53 11.95 -1.07
CA ALA A 198 -11.99 12.55 0.18
C ALA A 198 -13.35 13.27 0.01
N ALA A 199 -13.55 14.00 -1.08
CA ALA A 199 -14.83 14.65 -1.40
C ALA A 199 -15.95 13.63 -1.60
N ALA A 200 -15.65 12.43 -2.10
CA ALA A 200 -16.59 11.31 -2.21
C ALA A 200 -16.85 10.59 -0.88
N GLY A 201 -16.20 11.00 0.22
CA GLY A 201 -16.35 10.40 1.55
C GLY A 201 -15.57 9.11 1.75
N LEU A 202 -14.68 8.74 0.83
CA LEU A 202 -13.79 7.59 0.99
C LEU A 202 -12.68 7.92 2.00
N LYS A 203 -12.36 6.96 2.86
CA LYS A 203 -11.30 7.11 3.86
C LYS A 203 -10.01 6.48 3.39
N ILE A 204 -8.90 7.19 3.56
CA ILE A 204 -7.57 6.62 3.39
C ILE A 204 -7.23 5.89 4.69
N HIS A 205 -6.92 4.59 4.61
CA HIS A 205 -6.57 3.76 5.75
C HIS A 205 -5.07 3.48 5.86
N SER A 206 -4.35 3.56 4.74
CA SER A 206 -2.89 3.47 4.69
C SER A 206 -2.36 4.27 3.52
N LEU A 207 -1.05 4.48 3.52
CA LEU A 207 -0.31 5.12 2.42
C LEU A 207 0.80 4.19 1.95
N HIS A 208 1.18 4.35 0.69
CA HIS A 208 2.49 3.95 0.18
C HIS A 208 3.19 5.22 -0.32
N ILE A 209 4.25 5.63 0.39
CA ILE A 209 4.97 6.85 0.02
C ILE A 209 6.28 6.50 -0.66
N SER A 210 6.42 7.01 -1.86
CA SER A 210 7.64 6.98 -2.68
C SER A 210 7.56 8.04 -3.75
N ASP A 211 8.64 8.21 -4.50
CA ASP A 211 8.68 9.19 -5.57
C ASP A 211 8.86 8.54 -6.94
N TYR A 212 8.36 9.20 -7.98
CA TYR A 212 8.53 8.83 -9.36
C TYR A 212 9.22 9.96 -10.13
N PHE A 213 9.73 9.63 -11.31
CA PHE A 213 10.48 10.54 -12.14
C PHE A 213 9.75 10.83 -13.45
N LYS A 214 10.25 11.82 -14.14
CA LYS A 214 9.91 12.08 -15.53
C LYS A 214 11.15 11.85 -16.38
N ASP A 215 11.05 11.00 -17.38
CA ASP A 215 12.17 10.78 -18.30
C ASP A 215 12.39 12.00 -19.22
N GLU A 216 13.42 11.94 -20.06
CA GLU A 216 13.77 13.01 -21.02
C GLU A 216 12.67 13.27 -22.06
N ASN A 217 11.77 12.32 -22.29
CA ASN A 217 10.61 12.43 -23.19
C ASN A 217 9.34 12.90 -22.45
N GLY A 218 9.45 13.14 -21.14
CA GLY A 218 8.33 13.56 -20.30
C GLY A 218 7.42 12.40 -19.87
N VAL A 219 7.82 11.15 -20.06
CA VAL A 219 7.09 9.96 -19.62
C VAL A 219 7.36 9.72 -18.14
N LEU A 220 6.29 9.45 -17.38
CA LEU A 220 6.39 9.16 -15.97
C LEU A 220 6.99 7.76 -15.75
N ASP A 221 7.93 7.67 -14.82
CA ASP A 221 8.75 6.51 -14.54
C ASP A 221 8.63 6.15 -13.04
N GLU A 222 7.91 5.08 -12.76
CA GLU A 222 7.72 4.55 -11.42
C GLU A 222 9.04 3.95 -10.91
N ARG A 223 9.70 4.63 -9.99
CA ARG A 223 10.99 4.14 -9.46
C ARG A 223 10.92 3.70 -8.02
N HIS A 224 9.86 4.06 -7.31
CA HIS A 224 9.75 3.81 -5.87
C HIS A 224 11.02 4.22 -5.13
N THR A 225 11.46 5.48 -5.36
CA THR A 225 12.60 6.08 -4.65
C THR A 225 12.15 6.88 -3.43
N LEU A 226 13.12 7.44 -2.71
CA LEU A 226 12.83 8.24 -1.52
C LEU A 226 11.99 9.49 -1.87
N PRO A 227 10.98 9.81 -1.07
CA PRO A 227 10.25 11.06 -1.16
C PRO A 227 11.15 12.29 -1.22
N GLY A 228 10.92 13.18 -2.20
CA GLY A 228 11.71 14.37 -2.46
C GLY A 228 12.91 14.17 -3.40
N GLU A 229 13.15 12.95 -3.88
CA GLU A 229 14.16 12.69 -4.94
C GLU A 229 13.58 12.76 -6.34
N GLY A 230 12.26 12.71 -6.48
CA GLY A 230 11.54 12.73 -7.74
C GLY A 230 10.79 14.04 -7.97
N ILE A 231 9.60 13.94 -8.56
CA ILE A 231 8.80 15.08 -8.99
C ILE A 231 7.50 15.28 -8.21
N ASN A 232 7.24 14.51 -7.17
CA ASN A 232 6.06 14.67 -6.34
C ASN A 232 6.04 16.03 -5.62
N ASP A 233 4.89 16.69 -5.64
CA ASP A 233 4.61 17.87 -4.81
C ASP A 233 4.28 17.43 -3.37
N TRP A 234 5.32 17.25 -2.56
CA TRP A 234 5.16 16.77 -1.19
C TRP A 234 4.40 17.75 -0.29
N ASN A 235 4.54 19.08 -0.50
CA ASN A 235 3.74 20.05 0.23
C ASN A 235 2.25 19.90 -0.10
N GLY A 236 1.93 19.83 -1.38
CA GLY A 236 0.57 19.62 -1.84
C GLY A 236 -0.02 18.29 -1.36
N ILE A 237 0.76 17.20 -1.40
CA ILE A 237 0.34 15.86 -0.96
C ILE A 237 0.04 15.86 0.55
N LEU A 238 0.98 16.34 1.38
CA LEU A 238 0.78 16.41 2.82
C LEU A 238 -0.41 17.29 3.20
N GLY A 239 -0.59 18.43 2.51
CA GLY A 239 -1.75 19.29 2.70
C GLY A 239 -3.07 18.65 2.30
N ALA A 240 -3.09 17.85 1.22
CA ALA A 240 -4.28 17.10 0.82
C ALA A 240 -4.62 15.99 1.82
N LEU A 241 -3.62 15.28 2.33
CA LEU A 241 -3.80 14.26 3.37
C LEU A 241 -4.34 14.86 4.68
N GLU A 242 -3.83 16.03 5.10
CA GLU A 242 -4.35 16.73 6.27
C GLU A 242 -5.82 17.14 6.08
N ARG A 243 -6.18 17.70 4.92
CA ARG A 243 -7.58 18.01 4.57
C ARG A 243 -8.48 16.77 4.53
N ALA A 244 -7.96 15.65 4.05
CA ALA A 244 -8.67 14.37 4.04
C ALA A 244 -8.82 13.75 5.45
N GLY A 245 -8.16 14.32 6.47
CA GLY A 245 -8.21 13.83 7.84
C GLY A 245 -7.47 12.51 8.03
N TYR A 246 -6.44 12.24 7.24
CA TYR A 246 -5.61 11.05 7.41
C TYR A 246 -4.80 11.12 8.71
N ASP A 247 -4.82 10.06 9.50
CA ASP A 247 -4.16 9.94 10.80
C ASP A 247 -3.34 8.65 10.98
N GLY A 248 -3.17 7.90 9.89
CA GLY A 248 -2.34 6.70 9.86
C GLY A 248 -0.84 7.01 9.66
N PRO A 249 0.01 5.98 9.57
CA PRO A 249 1.45 6.16 9.38
C PRO A 249 1.80 6.59 7.95
N LEU A 250 2.87 7.39 7.82
CA LEU A 250 3.55 7.59 6.55
C LEU A 250 4.35 6.31 6.24
N MET A 251 3.78 5.44 5.41
CA MET A 251 4.33 4.11 5.11
C MET A 251 5.20 4.15 3.87
N TYR A 252 6.51 4.02 4.02
CA TYR A 252 7.41 3.90 2.87
C TYR A 252 7.15 2.61 2.09
N GLU A 253 7.00 2.74 0.78
CA GLU A 253 7.10 1.65 -0.16
C GLU A 253 8.10 1.99 -1.24
N ILE A 254 9.34 1.62 -1.01
CA ILE A 254 10.46 1.98 -1.86
C ILE A 254 11.26 0.75 -2.25
N SER A 255 11.91 0.82 -3.41
CA SER A 255 12.93 -0.15 -3.78
C SER A 255 14.19 0.09 -2.96
N SER A 256 14.81 -0.96 -2.42
CA SER A 256 16.11 -0.81 -1.76
C SER A 256 17.24 -0.40 -2.73
N ARG A 257 17.01 -0.55 -4.02
CA ARG A 257 17.94 -0.14 -5.11
C ARG A 257 17.16 0.43 -6.28
N PRO A 258 16.57 1.62 -6.12
CA PRO A 258 15.79 2.20 -7.21
C PRO A 258 16.72 2.56 -8.39
N ARG A 259 16.21 2.43 -9.60
CA ARG A 259 16.95 2.78 -10.79
C ARG A 259 17.34 4.27 -10.75
N GLY A 260 18.62 4.56 -10.92
CA GLY A 260 19.17 5.92 -10.91
C GLY A 260 19.48 6.47 -9.51
N HIS A 261 19.28 5.69 -8.47
CA HIS A 261 19.74 6.02 -7.12
C HIS A 261 21.12 5.37 -6.85
N GLU A 262 22.04 6.14 -6.27
CA GLU A 262 23.36 5.62 -5.88
C GLU A 262 23.28 4.98 -4.48
N GLY A 263 23.73 3.74 -4.39
CA GLY A 263 23.77 3.01 -3.13
C GLY A 263 22.56 2.14 -2.85
N VAL A 264 22.42 1.75 -1.60
CA VAL A 264 21.30 0.95 -1.08
C VAL A 264 20.53 1.80 -0.08
N ILE A 265 19.21 1.84 -0.24
CA ILE A 265 18.33 2.47 0.74
C ILE A 265 18.15 1.51 1.92
N ASP A 266 18.63 1.89 3.07
CA ASP A 266 18.52 1.16 4.34
C ASP A 266 17.74 1.97 5.40
N ALA A 267 17.66 1.46 6.61
CA ALA A 267 16.99 2.12 7.71
C ALA A 267 17.58 3.50 8.05
N VAL A 268 18.87 3.70 7.81
CA VAL A 268 19.54 5.00 8.04
C VAL A 268 19.09 6.02 6.99
N ALA A 269 19.06 5.61 5.72
CA ALA A 269 18.56 6.46 4.63
C ALA A 269 17.10 6.86 4.87
N LEU A 270 16.25 5.93 5.36
CA LEU A 270 14.88 6.25 5.75
C LEU A 270 14.84 7.30 6.87
N ALA A 271 15.64 7.14 7.93
CA ALA A 271 15.68 8.10 9.04
C ALA A 271 16.10 9.51 8.59
N GLU A 272 17.02 9.61 7.64
CA GLU A 272 17.42 10.89 7.05
C GLU A 272 16.31 11.50 6.19
N ASN A 273 15.61 10.68 5.42
CA ASN A 273 14.49 11.13 4.60
C ASN A 273 13.31 11.60 5.46
N MET A 274 12.99 10.88 6.54
CA MET A 274 11.96 11.29 7.51
C MET A 274 12.21 12.70 8.04
N LYS A 275 13.46 13.04 8.37
CA LYS A 275 13.82 14.39 8.82
C LYS A 275 13.55 15.44 7.74
N LYS A 276 13.84 15.12 6.47
CA LYS A 276 13.56 16.03 5.36
C LYS A 276 12.07 16.25 5.17
N LEU A 277 11.28 15.16 5.12
CA LEU A 277 9.82 15.26 4.98
C LEU A 277 9.15 15.99 6.15
N SER A 278 9.66 15.83 7.37
CA SER A 278 9.13 16.52 8.54
C SER A 278 9.29 18.05 8.47
N HIS A 279 10.17 18.56 7.63
CA HIS A 279 10.38 20.00 7.45
C HIS A 279 9.58 20.60 6.29
N TYR A 280 8.82 19.79 5.52
CA TYR A 280 7.89 20.35 4.54
C TYR A 280 6.79 21.13 5.27
N GLU A 281 6.73 22.43 5.01
CA GLU A 281 5.67 23.32 5.50
C GLU A 281 4.46 23.19 4.59
N ILE A 282 3.29 22.99 5.18
CA ILE A 282 2.00 22.99 4.49
C ILE A 282 1.53 24.43 4.30
#